data_5e08958fda6ff1a2bcf789cdaa578f5a
#
_entry.id   5e08958fda6ff1a2bcf789cdaa578f5a
#
_cell.length_a   1.000
_cell.length_b   1.000
_cell.length_c   1.000
_cell.angle_alpha   90.00
_cell.angle_beta   90.00
_cell.angle_gamma   90.00
#
_symmetry.space_group_name_H-M   'P 1'
#
loop_
_entity.id
_entity.type
_entity.pdbx_description
1 polymer ?
#
loop_
_entity_poly.entity_id
_entity_poly.type
_entity_poly.pdbx_seq_one_letter_code
_entity_poly.pdbx_strand_id
1 'polypeptide(L)'
;MTVEVKTPQGLKSGSSVLQVEVWRGIPIGDSSGLNSSVSGEAVAIELQDTLLFVLLQMPNAGPPLQTVVPHALLGRRSHNPDGVMSDTAVLRSNSDGKIKAGLPRTDWPMMVRFRNINDPTTVELVDPAAIGVSRVVVETTSDAVTTGIEKKLPWPPKIYEMDIGPEFRPSGIPVGDFKRLFSTQLDNQ
;
A
#
# COMPACT_ATOMS: atom_id res chain seq x y z
N MET A 1 8.48 -0.50 2.57
CA MET A 1 7.78 0.70 3.13
C MET A 1 7.68 0.54 4.63
N THR A 2 8.02 1.58 5.38
CA THR A 2 7.95 1.62 6.84
C THR A 2 7.08 2.79 7.27
N VAL A 3 6.20 2.58 8.25
CA VAL A 3 5.31 3.61 8.79
C VAL A 3 5.52 3.73 10.28
N GLU A 4 5.62 4.96 10.77
CA GLU A 4 5.87 5.29 12.16
C GLU A 4 4.67 6.05 12.75
N VAL A 5 4.23 5.63 13.92
CA VAL A 5 3.11 6.19 14.66
C VAL A 5 3.57 6.60 16.06
N LYS A 6 3.35 7.85 16.43
CA LYS A 6 3.59 8.33 17.80
C LYS A 6 2.37 8.00 18.67
N THR A 7 2.60 7.23 19.71
CA THR A 7 1.57 6.88 20.70
C THR A 7 1.97 7.41 22.08
N PRO A 8 1.05 7.49 23.04
CA PRO A 8 1.40 7.83 24.42
C PRO A 8 2.43 6.89 25.07
N GLN A 9 2.53 5.64 24.56
CA GLN A 9 3.47 4.62 25.03
C GLN A 9 4.81 4.65 24.26
N GLY A 10 4.99 5.60 23.35
CA GLY A 10 6.20 5.74 22.55
C GLY A 10 5.96 5.53 21.04
N LEU A 11 7.05 5.44 20.31
CA LEU A 11 7.01 5.23 18.87
C LEU A 11 6.69 3.77 18.55
N LYS A 12 5.68 3.55 17.72
CA LYS A 12 5.35 2.27 17.12
C LYS A 12 5.65 2.31 15.62
N SER A 13 6.06 1.18 15.05
CA SER A 13 6.31 1.09 13.61
C SER A 13 5.92 -0.26 13.05
N GLY A 14 5.60 -0.28 11.77
CA GLY A 14 5.43 -1.48 10.98
C GLY A 14 6.08 -1.31 9.62
N SER A 15 6.42 -2.41 8.99
CA SER A 15 7.03 -2.40 7.65
C SER A 15 6.53 -3.54 6.79
N SER A 16 6.57 -3.32 5.48
CA SER A 16 6.28 -4.32 4.46
C SER A 16 7.23 -4.11 3.27
N VAL A 17 7.72 -5.20 2.71
CA VAL A 17 8.48 -5.21 1.47
C VAL A 17 7.52 -5.38 0.31
N LEU A 18 7.55 -4.42 -0.61
CA LEU A 18 6.71 -4.40 -1.80
C LEU A 18 7.60 -4.54 -3.03
N GLN A 19 7.16 -5.30 -4.02
CA GLN A 19 7.77 -5.37 -5.34
C GLN A 19 6.97 -4.49 -6.29
N VAL A 20 7.66 -3.59 -6.97
CA VAL A 20 7.09 -2.76 -8.04
C VAL A 20 7.62 -3.26 -9.37
N GLU A 21 6.71 -3.59 -10.28
CA GLU A 21 7.04 -3.99 -11.64
C GLU A 21 6.47 -2.98 -12.64
N VAL A 22 7.26 -2.64 -13.65
CA VAL A 22 6.85 -1.76 -14.75
C VAL A 22 7.31 -2.39 -16.04
N TRP A 23 6.39 -2.54 -17.00
CA TRP A 23 6.68 -3.11 -18.30
C TRP A 23 5.88 -2.44 -19.41
N ARG A 24 6.34 -2.59 -20.64
CA ARG A 24 5.63 -2.12 -21.81
C ARG A 24 4.99 -3.30 -22.54
N GLY A 25 3.69 -3.26 -22.67
CA GLY A 25 2.91 -4.18 -23.50
C GLY A 25 2.66 -3.59 -24.90
N ILE A 26 1.84 -4.28 -25.66
CA ILE A 26 1.41 -3.81 -26.99
C ILE A 26 0.41 -2.67 -26.79
N PRO A 27 0.65 -1.48 -27.38
CA PRO A 27 -0.33 -0.39 -27.35
C PRO A 27 -1.63 -0.83 -28.04
N ILE A 28 -2.77 -0.59 -27.41
CA ILE A 28 -4.10 -0.86 -27.97
C ILE A 28 -4.94 0.41 -27.87
N GLY A 29 -5.41 0.91 -28.98
CA GLY A 29 -6.15 2.18 -29.03
C GLY A 29 -5.28 3.33 -28.54
N ASP A 30 -5.82 4.16 -27.63
CA ASP A 30 -5.13 5.33 -27.05
C ASP A 30 -4.20 4.98 -25.87
N SER A 31 -4.06 3.69 -25.54
CA SER A 31 -3.17 3.24 -24.47
C SER A 31 -1.71 3.37 -24.87
N SER A 32 -0.87 3.92 -23.99
CA SER A 32 0.59 3.97 -24.19
C SER A 32 1.26 2.60 -24.13
N GLY A 33 0.52 1.55 -23.76
CA GLY A 33 1.05 0.22 -23.51
C GLY A 33 1.91 0.12 -22.24
N LEU A 34 2.03 1.20 -21.44
CA LEU A 34 2.72 1.16 -20.16
C LEU A 34 1.84 0.45 -19.14
N ASN A 35 2.39 -0.60 -18.54
CA ASN A 35 1.75 -1.35 -17.46
C ASN A 35 2.62 -1.31 -16.21
N SER A 36 1.98 -1.39 -15.05
CA SER A 36 2.68 -1.46 -13.79
C SER A 36 1.88 -2.27 -12.77
N SER A 37 2.57 -2.92 -11.86
CA SER A 37 1.95 -3.63 -10.73
C SER A 37 2.72 -3.39 -9.45
N VAL A 38 2.04 -3.58 -8.34
CA VAL A 38 2.64 -3.71 -7.02
C VAL A 38 2.27 -5.08 -6.45
N SER A 39 3.26 -5.79 -5.93
CA SER A 39 3.07 -7.06 -5.23
C SER A 39 3.53 -6.93 -3.78
N GLY A 40 2.83 -7.58 -2.85
CA GLY A 40 3.11 -7.54 -1.43
C GLY A 40 1.87 -7.34 -0.59
N GLU A 41 2.07 -6.88 0.63
CA GLU A 41 1.03 -6.77 1.64
C GLU A 41 1.01 -5.40 2.31
N ALA A 42 -0.17 -5.03 2.82
CA ALA A 42 -0.36 -3.84 3.64
C ALA A 42 0.57 -3.85 4.85
N VAL A 43 1.04 -2.68 5.26
CA VAL A 43 1.76 -2.56 6.53
C VAL A 43 0.77 -2.69 7.68
N ALA A 44 1.00 -3.64 8.57
CA ALA A 44 0.22 -3.79 9.80
C ALA A 44 1.02 -3.27 11.00
N ILE A 45 0.42 -2.38 11.80
CA ILE A 45 1.04 -1.77 12.97
C ILE A 45 0.18 -2.08 14.19
N GLU A 46 0.78 -2.69 15.20
CA GLU A 46 0.12 -2.98 16.46
C GLU A 46 0.10 -1.72 17.33
N LEU A 47 -1.08 -1.15 17.50
CA LEU A 47 -1.36 -0.11 18.48
C LEU A 47 -1.94 -0.77 19.73
N GLN A 48 -2.10 0.01 20.81
CA GLN A 48 -2.47 -0.53 22.11
C GLN A 48 -3.71 -1.45 22.07
N ASP A 49 -4.78 -1.01 21.39
CA ASP A 49 -6.08 -1.71 21.40
C ASP A 49 -6.55 -2.08 20.00
N THR A 50 -5.74 -1.89 18.96
CA THR A 50 -6.15 -2.12 17.58
C THR A 50 -4.95 -2.32 16.65
N LEU A 51 -5.23 -2.88 15.46
CA LEU A 51 -4.30 -2.92 14.34
C LEU A 51 -4.62 -1.79 13.36
N LEU A 52 -3.59 -1.03 13.03
CA LEU A 52 -3.62 -0.09 11.92
C LEU A 52 -3.07 -0.77 10.67
N PHE A 53 -3.80 -0.70 9.57
CA PHE A 53 -3.35 -1.18 8.28
C PHE A 53 -3.11 0.00 7.34
N VAL A 54 -1.92 0.03 6.71
CA VAL A 54 -1.60 0.97 5.63
C VAL A 54 -1.73 0.21 4.32
N LEU A 55 -2.75 0.55 3.56
CA LEU A 55 -3.19 -0.21 2.39
C LEU A 55 -2.27 -0.05 1.19
N LEU A 56 -2.43 -0.89 0.18
CA LEU A 56 -1.74 -0.79 -1.11
C LEU A 56 -2.43 0.20 -2.07
N GLN A 57 -3.37 0.98 -1.56
CA GLN A 57 -4.21 1.92 -2.30
C GLN A 57 -3.95 3.36 -1.87
N MET A 58 -3.93 4.27 -2.85
CA MET A 58 -3.88 5.72 -2.60
C MET A 58 -5.28 6.30 -2.37
N PRO A 59 -5.41 7.35 -1.53
CA PRO A 59 -6.69 8.02 -1.33
C PRO A 59 -7.14 8.77 -2.61
N ASN A 60 -8.45 8.95 -2.75
CA ASN A 60 -9.07 9.80 -3.77
C ASN A 60 -8.65 9.48 -5.22
N ALA A 61 -8.45 8.20 -5.54
CA ALA A 61 -7.95 7.76 -6.84
C ALA A 61 -6.64 8.47 -7.26
N GLY A 62 -5.81 8.80 -6.28
CA GLY A 62 -4.48 9.38 -6.52
C GLY A 62 -3.56 8.46 -7.32
N PRO A 63 -2.38 8.96 -7.73
CA PRO A 63 -1.41 8.15 -8.46
C PRO A 63 -1.08 6.87 -7.68
N PRO A 64 -1.05 5.70 -8.33
CA PRO A 64 -0.86 4.44 -7.62
C PRO A 64 0.54 4.30 -7.02
N LEU A 65 0.70 3.46 -6.00
CA LEU A 65 1.98 3.27 -5.28
C LEU A 65 3.15 2.95 -6.21
N GLN A 66 2.92 2.17 -7.26
CA GLN A 66 3.93 1.82 -8.25
C GLN A 66 4.43 3.03 -9.06
N THR A 67 3.73 4.14 -9.02
CA THR A 67 4.17 5.43 -9.60
C THR A 67 4.82 6.32 -8.53
N VAL A 68 4.18 6.42 -7.37
CA VAL A 68 4.63 7.31 -6.27
C VAL A 68 5.98 6.89 -5.72
N VAL A 69 6.17 5.60 -5.45
CA VAL A 69 7.37 5.10 -4.76
C VAL A 69 8.66 5.30 -5.56
N PRO A 70 8.74 4.90 -6.86
CA PRO A 70 9.95 5.15 -7.65
C PRO A 70 10.30 6.62 -7.78
N HIS A 71 9.31 7.49 -7.98
CA HIS A 71 9.54 8.93 -8.06
C HIS A 71 10.06 9.52 -6.75
N ALA A 72 9.47 9.12 -5.63
CA ALA A 72 9.92 9.58 -4.31
C ALA A 72 11.36 9.16 -4.01
N LEU A 73 11.73 7.91 -4.32
CA LEU A 73 13.09 7.40 -4.11
C LEU A 73 14.15 8.17 -4.91
N LEU A 74 13.80 8.68 -6.09
CA LEU A 74 14.70 9.51 -6.91
C LEU A 74 14.56 11.02 -6.66
N GLY A 75 13.80 11.43 -5.63
CA GLY A 75 13.58 12.83 -5.31
C GLY A 75 12.76 13.60 -6.33
N ARG A 76 11.99 12.91 -7.16
CA ARG A 76 11.13 13.53 -8.17
C ARG A 76 9.78 13.90 -7.57
N ARG A 77 9.23 15.04 -7.98
CA ARG A 77 7.91 15.52 -7.52
C ARG A 77 6.79 15.26 -8.53
N SER A 78 7.12 14.86 -9.74
CA SER A 78 6.13 14.60 -10.78
C SER A 78 5.70 13.14 -10.74
N HIS A 79 4.40 12.90 -10.70
CA HIS A 79 3.81 11.56 -10.80
C HIS A 79 3.48 11.22 -12.26
N ASN A 80 4.37 11.57 -13.19
CA ASN A 80 4.18 11.25 -14.60
C ASN A 80 4.32 9.75 -14.83
N PRO A 81 3.26 9.04 -15.25
CA PRO A 81 3.32 7.61 -15.48
C PRO A 81 4.40 7.19 -16.47
N ASP A 82 4.68 8.00 -17.49
CA ASP A 82 5.71 7.69 -18.48
C ASP A 82 7.13 7.70 -17.90
N GLY A 83 7.36 8.47 -16.83
CA GLY A 83 8.65 8.54 -16.14
C GLY A 83 8.92 7.30 -15.26
N VAL A 84 7.90 6.58 -14.85
CA VAL A 84 8.03 5.44 -13.91
C VAL A 84 8.93 4.34 -14.44
N MET A 85 8.86 4.05 -15.75
CA MET A 85 9.69 3.02 -16.36
C MET A 85 11.18 3.37 -16.30
N SER A 86 11.53 4.62 -16.60
CA SER A 86 12.92 5.10 -16.50
C SER A 86 13.39 5.11 -15.05
N ASP A 87 12.55 5.52 -14.11
CA ASP A 87 12.88 5.58 -12.70
C ASP A 87 13.09 4.19 -12.11
N THR A 88 12.25 3.24 -12.46
CA THR A 88 12.40 1.85 -12.03
C THR A 88 13.68 1.22 -12.59
N ALA A 89 14.05 1.54 -13.83
CA ALA A 89 15.31 1.10 -14.42
C ALA A 89 16.53 1.67 -13.68
N VAL A 90 16.50 2.97 -13.32
CA VAL A 90 17.56 3.61 -12.53
C VAL A 90 17.68 2.98 -11.14
N LEU A 91 16.55 2.74 -10.46
CA LEU A 91 16.56 2.10 -9.14
C LEU A 91 17.10 0.67 -9.20
N ARG A 92 16.76 -0.08 -10.25
CA ARG A 92 17.27 -1.44 -10.48
C ARG A 92 18.78 -1.46 -10.74
N SER A 93 19.31 -0.48 -11.48
CA SER A 93 20.75 -0.39 -11.74
C SER A 93 21.58 0.02 -10.51
N ASN A 94 20.93 0.62 -9.51
CA ASN A 94 21.56 1.03 -8.24
C ASN A 94 21.23 0.06 -7.09
N SER A 95 21.05 -1.22 -7.38
CA SER A 95 20.63 -2.25 -6.41
C SER A 95 21.54 -2.40 -5.19
N ASP A 96 22.83 -2.03 -5.31
CA ASP A 96 23.81 -2.14 -4.24
C ASP A 96 23.76 -0.97 -3.24
N GLY A 97 23.09 0.11 -3.59
CA GLY A 97 22.89 1.29 -2.75
C GLY A 97 21.50 1.35 -2.15
N LYS A 98 21.39 1.46 -0.82
CA LYS A 98 20.11 1.71 -0.17
C LYS A 98 19.67 3.15 -0.42
N ILE A 99 18.66 3.32 -1.27
CA ILE A 99 18.04 4.61 -1.51
C ILE A 99 16.81 4.71 -0.61
N LYS A 100 16.70 5.82 0.14
CA LYS A 100 15.63 6.02 1.13
C LYS A 100 14.99 7.39 0.95
N ALA A 101 13.67 7.44 1.02
CA ALA A 101 12.90 8.68 0.92
C ALA A 101 11.72 8.67 1.90
N GLY A 102 11.41 9.84 2.45
CA GLY A 102 10.16 10.07 3.16
C GLY A 102 9.07 10.47 2.18
N LEU A 103 7.90 9.85 2.26
CA LEU A 103 6.75 10.29 1.48
C LEU A 103 6.14 11.55 2.11
N PRO A 104 5.83 12.57 1.31
CA PRO A 104 5.02 13.69 1.79
C PRO A 104 3.61 13.20 2.15
N ARG A 105 2.90 13.94 2.99
CA ARG A 105 1.55 13.52 3.46
C ARG A 105 0.54 13.35 2.33
N THR A 106 0.68 14.08 1.25
CA THR A 106 -0.16 13.97 0.05
C THR A 106 -0.02 12.62 -0.67
N ASP A 107 1.09 11.94 -0.44
CA ASP A 107 1.47 10.69 -1.08
C ASP A 107 1.41 9.50 -0.10
N TRP A 108 0.76 9.69 1.06
CA TRP A 108 0.54 8.60 1.99
C TRP A 108 -0.60 7.71 1.51
N PRO A 109 -0.41 6.39 1.57
CA PRO A 109 -1.48 5.44 1.26
C PRO A 109 -2.65 5.56 2.22
N MET A 110 -3.80 5.03 1.82
CA MET A 110 -4.96 4.92 2.69
C MET A 110 -4.63 4.10 3.93
N MET A 111 -5.21 4.51 5.06
CA MET A 111 -5.04 3.83 6.33
C MET A 111 -6.39 3.47 6.91
N VAL A 112 -6.50 2.24 7.40
CA VAL A 112 -7.73 1.72 7.98
C VAL A 112 -7.46 0.98 9.28
N ARG A 113 -8.50 0.88 10.11
CA ARG A 113 -8.57 -0.02 11.26
C ARG A 113 -9.90 -0.76 11.25
N PHE A 114 -10.02 -1.78 12.06
CA PHE A 114 -11.29 -2.48 12.29
C PHE A 114 -11.74 -2.23 13.73
N ARG A 115 -13.02 -1.96 13.94
CA ARG A 115 -13.61 -1.97 15.28
C ARG A 115 -13.63 -3.39 15.85
N ASN A 116 -13.87 -4.37 14.98
CA ASN A 116 -13.77 -5.79 15.29
C ASN A 116 -12.99 -6.48 14.17
N ILE A 117 -11.79 -6.96 14.45
CA ILE A 117 -10.92 -7.60 13.46
C ILE A 117 -11.53 -8.87 12.85
N ASN A 118 -12.45 -9.52 13.53
CA ASN A 118 -13.13 -10.71 13.04
C ASN A 118 -14.30 -10.40 12.07
N ASP A 119 -14.67 -9.13 11.96
CA ASP A 119 -15.74 -8.66 11.10
C ASP A 119 -15.22 -7.59 10.14
N PRO A 120 -14.95 -7.95 8.87
CA PRO A 120 -14.42 -7.02 7.87
C PRO A 120 -15.37 -5.85 7.60
N THR A 121 -16.67 -5.99 7.91
CA THR A 121 -17.66 -4.91 7.74
C THR A 121 -17.43 -3.74 8.70
N THR A 122 -16.64 -3.93 9.74
CA THR A 122 -16.31 -2.91 10.73
C THR A 122 -15.09 -2.07 10.39
N VAL A 123 -14.60 -2.15 9.15
CA VAL A 123 -13.47 -1.36 8.67
C VAL A 123 -13.81 0.14 8.70
N GLU A 124 -12.86 0.92 9.17
CA GLU A 124 -12.96 2.39 9.24
C GLU A 124 -11.74 3.03 8.60
N LEU A 125 -12.00 4.01 7.72
CA LEU A 125 -10.94 4.88 7.23
C LEU A 125 -10.42 5.75 8.37
N VAL A 126 -9.11 5.89 8.47
CA VAL A 126 -8.47 6.63 9.56
C VAL A 126 -7.76 7.85 9.00
N ASP A 127 -7.94 9.00 9.65
CA ASP A 127 -7.08 10.15 9.40
C ASP A 127 -5.69 9.89 10.02
N PRO A 128 -4.64 9.80 9.20
CA PRO A 128 -3.29 9.57 9.71
C PRO A 128 -2.82 10.57 10.76
N ALA A 129 -3.26 11.84 10.65
CA ALA A 129 -2.91 12.87 11.62
C ALA A 129 -3.58 12.63 12.98
N ALA A 130 -4.85 12.22 12.97
CA ALA A 130 -5.62 11.98 14.19
C ALA A 130 -5.07 10.81 15.01
N ILE A 131 -4.47 9.80 14.37
CA ILE A 131 -3.88 8.63 15.04
C ILE A 131 -2.38 8.75 15.30
N GLY A 132 -1.79 9.90 15.01
CA GLY A 132 -0.39 10.18 15.31
C GLY A 132 0.63 9.60 14.32
N VAL A 133 0.23 9.25 13.08
CA VAL A 133 1.21 8.89 12.05
C VAL A 133 2.16 10.05 11.83
N SER A 134 3.43 9.78 12.06
CA SER A 134 4.48 10.80 12.01
C SER A 134 5.30 10.72 10.73
N ARG A 135 5.41 9.54 10.14
CA ARG A 135 6.30 9.33 9.00
C ARG A 135 5.90 8.09 8.19
N VAL A 136 5.98 8.21 6.88
CA VAL A 136 5.97 7.10 5.93
C VAL A 136 7.27 7.16 5.13
N VAL A 137 8.01 6.06 5.12
CA VAL A 137 9.32 5.97 4.50
C VAL A 137 9.35 4.80 3.53
N VAL A 138 9.95 5.01 2.39
CA VAL A 138 10.26 3.96 1.41
C VAL A 138 11.77 3.83 1.28
N GLU A 139 12.24 2.61 1.09
CA GLU A 139 13.66 2.29 0.96
C GLU A 139 13.80 1.11 0.01
N THR A 140 14.82 1.13 -0.85
CA THR A 140 15.16 -0.02 -1.68
C THR A 140 15.76 -1.12 -0.83
N THR A 141 15.41 -2.38 -1.11
CA THR A 141 15.91 -3.55 -0.39
C THR A 141 15.95 -4.76 -1.33
N SER A 142 16.82 -5.72 -1.02
CA SER A 142 16.85 -7.05 -1.64
C SER A 142 16.08 -8.11 -0.84
N ASP A 143 15.41 -7.71 0.24
CA ASP A 143 14.64 -8.63 1.05
C ASP A 143 13.44 -9.17 0.26
N ALA A 144 13.00 -10.38 0.62
CA ALA A 144 11.82 -10.99 0.01
C ALA A 144 10.55 -10.15 0.27
N VAL A 145 9.64 -10.19 -0.68
CA VAL A 145 8.32 -9.56 -0.55
C VAL A 145 7.61 -10.10 0.69
N THR A 146 7.04 -9.21 1.48
CA THR A 146 6.33 -9.58 2.71
C THR A 146 5.07 -10.38 2.39
N THR A 147 4.87 -11.46 3.14
CA THR A 147 3.71 -12.35 3.09
C THR A 147 3.26 -12.70 4.51
N GLY A 148 2.01 -13.16 4.67
CA GLY A 148 1.50 -13.66 5.94
C GLY A 148 0.52 -12.73 6.65
N ILE A 149 -0.05 -11.74 5.95
CA ILE A 149 -1.07 -10.84 6.50
C ILE A 149 -2.33 -11.60 6.95
N GLU A 150 -2.59 -12.75 6.37
CA GLU A 150 -3.69 -13.64 6.75
C GLU A 150 -3.59 -14.11 8.20
N LYS A 151 -2.40 -14.08 8.79
CA LYS A 151 -2.22 -14.37 10.24
C LYS A 151 -2.75 -13.27 11.13
N LYS A 152 -2.89 -12.05 10.57
CA LYS A 152 -3.43 -10.86 11.26
C LYS A 152 -4.87 -10.57 10.87
N LEU A 153 -5.34 -11.13 9.76
CA LEU A 153 -6.68 -10.97 9.21
C LEU A 153 -7.38 -12.34 9.21
N PRO A 154 -8.23 -12.64 10.19
CA PRO A 154 -8.79 -13.99 10.38
C PRO A 154 -9.88 -14.38 9.36
N TRP A 155 -10.18 -13.52 8.41
CA TRP A 155 -11.28 -13.67 7.48
C TRP A 155 -10.93 -13.92 5.99
N PRO A 156 -9.70 -13.95 5.49
CA PRO A 156 -9.40 -14.50 4.17
C PRO A 156 -9.88 -15.94 4.11
N PRO A 157 -10.26 -16.56 3.39
CA PRO A 157 -11.03 -16.98 2.30
C PRO A 157 -12.54 -16.63 2.38
N LYS A 158 -13.06 -16.35 3.54
CA LYS A 158 -14.50 -16.02 3.71
C LYS A 158 -14.92 -14.73 3.01
N ILE A 159 -14.00 -13.79 2.81
CA ILE A 159 -14.29 -12.55 2.05
C ILE A 159 -14.69 -12.82 0.60
N TYR A 160 -14.27 -13.93 0.00
CA TYR A 160 -14.69 -14.31 -1.35
C TYR A 160 -16.14 -14.78 -1.42
N GLU A 161 -16.66 -15.27 -0.31
CA GLU A 161 -18.03 -15.75 -0.19
C GLU A 161 -18.97 -14.65 0.29
N MET A 162 -18.43 -13.55 0.80
CA MET A 162 -19.22 -12.40 1.21
C MET A 162 -19.54 -11.56 -0.02
N ASP A 163 -20.81 -11.56 -0.40
CA ASP A 163 -21.36 -10.50 -1.24
C ASP A 163 -21.29 -9.19 -0.44
N ILE A 164 -20.14 -8.51 -0.57
CA ILE A 164 -19.94 -7.21 0.03
C ILE A 164 -20.73 -6.23 -0.81
N GLY A 165 -22.04 -6.20 -0.58
CA GLY A 165 -23.00 -5.38 -1.31
C GLY A 165 -22.68 -3.88 -1.26
N PRO A 166 -23.33 -3.11 -2.10
CA PRO A 166 -23.13 -1.65 -2.18
C PRO A 166 -23.41 -0.92 -0.86
N GLU A 167 -24.16 -1.51 0.06
CA GLU A 167 -24.40 -1.00 1.41
C GLU A 167 -23.14 -1.08 2.30
N PHE A 168 -22.19 -1.94 1.96
CA PHE A 168 -20.91 -2.06 2.62
C PHE A 168 -19.87 -1.09 2.04
N ARG A 169 -20.23 0.13 1.77
CA ARG A 169 -19.27 1.17 1.38
C ARG A 169 -18.91 2.02 2.60
N PRO A 170 -17.86 1.68 3.36
CA PRO A 170 -17.25 2.69 4.22
C PRO A 170 -16.87 3.84 3.29
N SER A 171 -17.32 5.05 3.59
CA SER A 171 -17.09 6.22 2.74
C SER A 171 -15.61 6.29 2.32
N GLY A 172 -15.35 6.18 1.03
CA GLY A 172 -14.01 6.34 0.46
C GLY A 172 -13.17 5.07 0.29
N ILE A 173 -13.64 3.87 0.64
CA ILE A 173 -12.93 2.61 0.36
C ILE A 173 -13.53 1.95 -0.88
N PRO A 174 -12.75 1.68 -1.95
CA PRO A 174 -13.23 0.95 -3.13
C PRO A 174 -13.60 -0.50 -2.74
N VAL A 175 -14.83 -0.92 -3.00
CA VAL A 175 -15.35 -2.22 -2.54
C VAL A 175 -14.97 -3.38 -3.45
N GLY A 176 -14.83 -3.13 -4.75
CA GLY A 176 -14.66 -4.20 -5.76
C GLY A 176 -13.40 -5.08 -5.60
N ASP A 177 -12.40 -4.60 -4.85
CA ASP A 177 -11.12 -5.28 -4.63
C ASP A 177 -10.64 -5.16 -3.18
N PHE A 178 -11.56 -5.18 -2.21
CA PHE A 178 -11.25 -4.97 -0.80
C PHE A 178 -10.06 -5.83 -0.31
N LYS A 179 -10.03 -7.08 -0.70
CA LYS A 179 -8.96 -8.02 -0.41
C LYS A 179 -7.60 -7.55 -0.99
N ARG A 180 -7.58 -7.06 -2.25
CA ARG A 180 -6.37 -6.57 -2.90
C ARG A 180 -5.79 -5.32 -2.26
N LEU A 181 -6.59 -4.61 -1.45
CA LEU A 181 -6.10 -3.48 -0.66
C LEU A 181 -5.09 -3.92 0.40
N PHE A 182 -5.23 -5.15 0.91
CA PHE A 182 -4.37 -5.70 1.95
C PHE A 182 -3.26 -6.59 1.41
N SER A 183 -3.51 -7.35 0.35
CA SER A 183 -2.50 -8.22 -0.25
C SER A 183 -2.82 -8.50 -1.71
N THR A 184 -1.79 -8.49 -2.55
CA THR A 184 -1.88 -8.88 -3.95
C THR A 184 -1.64 -10.38 -4.15
N GLN A 185 -1.33 -11.13 -3.08
CA GLN A 185 -1.00 -12.56 -3.13
C GLN A 185 -2.14 -13.47 -2.68
N LEU A 186 -3.22 -12.92 -2.13
CA LEU A 186 -4.37 -13.71 -1.68
C LEU A 186 -5.18 -14.34 -2.83
N ASP A 187 -4.89 -14.00 -4.09
CA ASP A 187 -5.58 -14.53 -5.27
C ASP A 187 -5.09 -15.92 -5.71
N ASN A 188 -3.98 -16.40 -5.17
CA ASN A 188 -3.29 -17.61 -5.63
C ASN A 188 -3.34 -18.78 -4.63
N GLN A 189 -4.26 -18.76 -3.63
CA GLN A 189 -4.44 -19.86 -2.68
C GLN A 189 -5.79 -20.55 -2.84
#